data_d77befba0e0a93a0da0e8e96be9c11ea
#
_entry.id   d77befba0e0a93a0da0e8e96be9c11ea
#
_cell.length_a   1.000
_cell.length_b   1.000
_cell.length_c   1.000
_cell.angle_alpha   90.00
_cell.angle_beta   90.00
_cell.angle_gamma   90.00
#
_symmetry.space_group_name_H-M   'P 1'
#
loop_
_entity.id
_entity.type
_entity.pdbx_description
1 polymer ?
#
loop_
_entity_poly.entity_id
_entity_poly.type
_entity_poly.pdbx_seq_one_letter_code
_entity_poly.pdbx_strand_id
1 'polypeptide(L)'
;MADKTWKARERQVASYFNTHRTPLSGGSSRHTRSDSLHDELFVECKLRKKHSVISLWDETNEMAKKESKTPVIALCESGRPGFWVMVHSDDLEKVSKVLKKK
;
A
#
# COMPACT_ATOMS: atom_id res chain seq x y z
N MET A 1 -9.65 19.44 7.49
CA MET A 1 -10.58 18.65 8.27
C MET A 1 -10.22 17.20 8.19
N ALA A 2 -9.98 16.63 9.36
CA ALA A 2 -9.40 15.28 9.43
C ALA A 2 -10.27 14.20 8.80
N ASP A 3 -11.58 14.25 9.05
CA ASP A 3 -12.50 13.25 8.53
C ASP A 3 -12.58 13.27 7.01
N LYS A 4 -12.57 14.47 6.41
CA LYS A 4 -12.57 14.60 4.94
C LYS A 4 -11.29 14.06 4.35
N THR A 5 -10.17 14.33 5.00
CA THR A 5 -8.87 13.83 4.56
C THR A 5 -8.84 12.30 4.58
N TRP A 6 -9.35 11.72 5.65
CA TRP A 6 -9.42 10.28 5.80
C TRP A 6 -10.26 9.63 4.71
N LYS A 7 -11.45 10.16 4.47
CA LYS A 7 -12.34 9.62 3.44
C LYS A 7 -11.77 9.82 2.03
N ALA A 8 -11.10 10.94 1.81
CA ALA A 8 -10.47 11.21 0.52
C ALA A 8 -9.35 10.19 0.24
N ARG A 9 -8.59 9.85 1.26
CA ARG A 9 -7.53 8.85 1.12
C ARG A 9 -8.11 7.47 0.82
N GLU A 10 -9.19 7.10 1.49
CA GLU A 10 -9.84 5.81 1.22
C GLU A 10 -10.34 5.74 -0.22
N ARG A 11 -10.90 6.84 -0.74
CA ARG A 11 -11.35 6.89 -2.13
C ARG A 11 -10.18 6.79 -3.10
N GLN A 12 -9.06 7.46 -2.78
CA GLN A 12 -7.86 7.41 -3.61
C GLN A 12 -7.33 5.98 -3.70
N VAL A 13 -7.25 5.30 -2.58
CA VAL A 13 -6.77 3.92 -2.53
C VAL A 13 -7.73 2.99 -3.28
N ALA A 14 -9.03 3.14 -3.07
CA ALA A 14 -10.03 2.33 -3.77
C ALA A 14 -9.92 2.51 -5.28
N SER A 15 -9.77 3.76 -5.73
CA SER A 15 -9.61 4.05 -7.16
C SER A 15 -8.36 3.39 -7.74
N TYR A 16 -7.28 3.40 -6.99
CA TYR A 16 -6.04 2.75 -7.41
C TYR A 16 -6.26 1.27 -7.72
N PHE A 17 -7.11 0.61 -6.92
CA PHE A 17 -7.42 -0.81 -7.10
C PHE A 17 -8.66 -1.05 -7.96
N ASN A 18 -9.11 -0.02 -8.70
CA ASN A 18 -10.25 -0.10 -9.62
C ASN A 18 -11.53 -0.53 -8.92
N THR A 19 -11.78 0.02 -7.74
CA THR A 19 -12.98 -0.30 -6.97
C THR A 19 -13.48 0.96 -6.27
N HIS A 20 -14.43 0.79 -5.34
CA HIS A 20 -15.04 1.88 -4.60
C HIS A 20 -14.79 1.71 -3.11
N ARG A 21 -14.79 2.84 -2.41
CA ARG A 21 -14.72 2.87 -0.97
C ARG A 21 -15.94 2.16 -0.38
N THR A 22 -15.71 1.37 0.69
CA THR A 22 -16.80 0.72 1.41
C THR A 22 -17.71 1.80 2.01
N PRO A 23 -19.04 1.75 1.76
CA PRO A 23 -19.96 2.79 2.24
C PRO A 23 -19.92 2.98 3.76
N LEU A 24 -19.84 1.88 4.51
CA LEU A 24 -19.72 1.92 5.95
C LEU A 24 -18.43 1.19 6.29
N SER A 25 -17.36 1.94 6.52
CA SER A 25 -16.04 1.37 6.66
C SER A 25 -15.92 0.38 7.83
N GLY A 26 -15.05 -0.60 7.63
CA GLY A 26 -14.71 -1.59 8.64
C GLY A 26 -15.87 -2.46 9.04
N GLY A 27 -15.97 -2.72 10.34
CA GLY A 27 -16.97 -3.63 10.86
C GLY A 27 -18.41 -3.19 10.73
N SER A 28 -18.64 -1.94 10.33
CA SER A 28 -20.00 -1.41 10.17
C SER A 28 -20.63 -1.81 8.84
N SER A 29 -19.82 -2.25 7.89
CA SER A 29 -20.32 -2.63 6.58
C SER A 29 -20.94 -4.02 6.60
N ARG A 30 -22.04 -4.19 5.85
CA ARG A 30 -22.65 -5.50 5.64
C ARG A 30 -21.92 -6.31 4.57
N HIS A 31 -21.16 -5.62 3.72
CA HIS A 31 -20.50 -6.24 2.56
C HIS A 31 -19.13 -6.79 2.91
N THR A 32 -18.37 -6.05 3.70
CA THR A 32 -16.99 -6.43 3.99
C THR A 32 -16.45 -5.56 5.12
N ARG A 33 -15.42 -6.06 5.79
CA ARG A 33 -14.67 -5.29 6.77
C ARG A 33 -13.50 -4.54 6.11
N SER A 34 -13.25 -4.81 4.83
CA SER A 34 -12.26 -4.10 4.05
C SER A 34 -12.68 -2.65 3.82
N ASP A 35 -11.71 -1.77 3.60
CA ASP A 35 -11.97 -0.36 3.33
C ASP A 35 -12.44 -0.13 1.88
N SER A 36 -12.41 -1.15 1.05
CA SER A 36 -12.82 -1.07 -0.35
C SER A 36 -13.63 -2.29 -0.77
N LEU A 37 -14.51 -2.09 -1.76
CA LEU A 37 -15.38 -3.14 -2.29
C LEU A 37 -14.73 -3.87 -3.47
N HIS A 38 -13.59 -4.49 -3.26
CA HIS A 38 -12.89 -5.24 -4.30
C HIS A 38 -13.29 -6.71 -4.23
N ASP A 39 -13.53 -7.33 -5.38
CA ASP A 39 -13.98 -8.74 -5.42
C ASP A 39 -12.93 -9.72 -4.91
N GLU A 40 -11.66 -9.43 -5.16
CA GLU A 40 -10.58 -10.36 -4.87
C GLU A 40 -9.61 -9.90 -3.80
N LEU A 41 -9.55 -8.59 -3.52
CA LEU A 41 -8.56 -8.03 -2.61
C LEU A 41 -9.23 -7.48 -1.36
N PHE A 42 -8.66 -7.81 -0.22
CA PHE A 42 -9.04 -7.18 1.04
C PHE A 42 -8.11 -5.98 1.22
N VAL A 43 -8.64 -4.78 1.03
CA VAL A 43 -7.84 -3.56 1.05
C VAL A 43 -8.02 -2.85 2.39
N GLU A 44 -6.91 -2.61 3.08
CA GLU A 44 -6.90 -1.89 4.34
C GLU A 44 -6.14 -0.59 4.15
N CYS A 45 -6.79 0.53 4.41
CA CYS A 45 -6.20 1.86 4.29
C CYS A 45 -5.93 2.43 5.67
N LYS A 46 -4.68 2.74 5.98
CA LYS A 46 -4.30 3.32 7.27
C LYS A 46 -3.67 4.68 7.06
N LEU A 47 -4.42 5.73 7.40
CA LEU A 47 -3.89 7.09 7.37
C LEU A 47 -3.40 7.43 8.75
N ARG A 48 -2.11 7.70 8.86
CA ARG A 48 -1.47 8.11 10.11
C ARG A 48 -0.57 9.29 9.82
N LYS A 49 -0.30 10.06 10.86
CA LYS A 49 0.60 11.20 10.72
C LYS A 49 1.98 10.73 10.27
N LYS A 50 2.41 9.58 10.75
CA LYS A 50 3.71 9.00 10.40
C LYS A 50 3.67 7.48 10.51
N HIS A 51 4.30 6.83 9.54
CA HIS A 51 4.52 5.37 9.57
C HIS A 51 6.02 5.11 9.58
N SER A 52 6.49 4.29 10.52
CA SER A 52 7.91 3.98 10.61
C SER A 52 8.45 3.28 9.37
N VAL A 53 7.63 2.41 8.74
CA VAL A 53 8.06 1.73 7.51
C VAL A 53 8.24 2.70 6.35
N ILE A 54 7.49 3.81 6.34
CA ILE A 54 7.65 4.82 5.30
C ILE A 54 8.95 5.61 5.50
N SER A 55 9.34 5.83 6.75
CA SER A 55 10.63 6.45 7.03
C SER A 55 11.78 5.58 6.51
N LEU A 56 11.66 4.27 6.68
CA LEU A 56 12.63 3.33 6.12
C LEU A 56 12.65 3.41 4.59
N TRP A 57 11.47 3.52 3.99
CA TRP A 57 11.38 3.65 2.54
C TRP A 57 12.08 4.93 2.06
N ASP A 58 11.91 6.06 2.78
CA ASP A 58 12.56 7.31 2.41
C ASP A 58 14.08 7.16 2.36
N GLU A 59 14.66 6.50 3.35
CA GLU A 59 16.10 6.26 3.39
C GLU A 59 16.54 5.38 2.23
N THR A 60 15.80 4.32 1.97
CA THR A 60 16.11 3.40 0.88
C THR A 60 16.00 4.09 -0.47
N ASN A 61 14.98 4.94 -0.63
CA ASN A 61 14.77 5.69 -1.86
C ASN A 61 15.94 6.62 -2.15
N GLU A 62 16.49 7.27 -1.13
CA GLU A 62 17.65 8.14 -1.32
C GLU A 62 18.85 7.36 -1.84
N MET A 63 19.09 6.17 -1.30
CA MET A 63 20.17 5.32 -1.77
C MET A 63 19.91 4.80 -3.19
N ALA A 64 18.66 4.43 -3.47
CA ALA A 64 18.30 3.91 -4.78
C ALA A 64 18.48 4.97 -5.87
N LYS A 65 18.15 6.23 -5.56
CA LYS A 65 18.33 7.33 -6.50
C LYS A 65 19.77 7.50 -6.91
N LYS A 66 20.68 7.34 -5.96
CA LYS A 66 22.11 7.46 -6.24
C LYS A 66 22.60 6.41 -7.22
N GLU A 67 21.91 5.29 -7.30
CA GLU A 67 22.23 4.21 -8.23
C GLU A 67 21.31 4.15 -9.43
N SER A 68 20.41 5.11 -9.56
CA SER A 68 19.40 5.16 -10.62
C SER A 68 18.54 3.89 -10.67
N LYS A 69 18.14 3.43 -9.49
CA LYS A 69 17.34 2.21 -9.34
C LYS A 69 16.04 2.49 -8.61
N THR A 70 15.08 1.58 -8.76
CA THR A 70 13.78 1.68 -8.11
C THR A 70 13.83 0.99 -6.75
N PRO A 71 13.43 1.67 -5.66
CA PRO A 71 13.49 1.07 -4.33
C PRO A 71 12.44 0.00 -4.14
N VAL A 72 12.84 -1.10 -3.51
CA VAL A 72 11.96 -2.18 -3.08
C VAL A 72 12.48 -2.61 -1.72
N ILE A 73 11.60 -2.77 -0.76
CA ILE A 73 11.99 -3.20 0.57
C ILE A 73 11.35 -4.54 0.90
N ALA A 74 12.18 -5.50 1.30
CA ALA A 74 11.71 -6.78 1.80
C ALA A 74 11.71 -6.72 3.31
N LEU A 75 10.53 -6.89 3.91
CA LEU A 75 10.38 -6.88 5.37
C LEU A 75 10.33 -8.31 5.88
N CYS A 76 11.37 -8.70 6.58
CA CYS A 76 11.51 -10.04 7.14
C CYS A 76 11.36 -9.98 8.66
N GLU A 77 10.70 -10.97 9.22
CA GLU A 77 10.56 -11.04 10.68
C GLU A 77 11.20 -12.34 11.18
N SER A 78 11.98 -12.22 12.23
CA SER A 78 12.68 -13.38 12.79
C SER A 78 11.67 -14.47 13.18
N GLY A 79 11.97 -15.70 12.77
CA GLY A 79 11.12 -16.83 13.10
C GLY A 79 9.90 -17.02 12.22
N ARG A 80 9.67 -16.14 11.25
CA ARG A 80 8.55 -16.26 10.31
C ARG A 80 9.07 -16.52 8.91
N PRO A 81 8.61 -17.58 8.26
CA PRO A 81 9.01 -17.85 6.87
C PRO A 81 8.39 -16.82 5.92
N GLY A 82 9.08 -16.60 4.81
CA GLY A 82 8.63 -15.63 3.83
C GLY A 82 8.96 -14.20 4.24
N PHE A 83 8.44 -13.24 3.50
CA PHE A 83 8.67 -11.82 3.79
C PHE A 83 7.60 -10.99 3.09
N TRP A 84 7.49 -9.75 3.52
CA TRP A 84 6.59 -8.79 2.89
C TRP A 84 7.39 -7.88 1.98
N VAL A 85 6.83 -7.59 0.82
CA VAL A 85 7.47 -6.71 -0.15
C VAL A 85 6.76 -5.36 -0.10
N MET A 86 7.53 -4.29 0.10
CA MET A 86 6.99 -2.93 0.09
C MET A 86 7.55 -2.18 -1.10
N VAL A 87 6.66 -1.56 -1.86
CA VAL A 87 7.01 -0.77 -3.02
C VAL A 87 6.03 0.41 -3.08
N HIS A 88 6.50 1.56 -3.55
CA HIS A 88 5.60 2.69 -3.70
C HIS A 88 4.58 2.40 -4.81
N SER A 89 3.34 2.87 -4.62
CA SER A 89 2.26 2.61 -5.57
C SER A 89 2.60 3.03 -7.00
N ASP A 90 3.35 4.11 -7.16
CA ASP A 90 3.76 4.60 -8.48
C ASP A 90 4.70 3.62 -9.21
N ASP A 91 5.38 2.77 -8.46
CA ASP A 91 6.39 1.85 -9.01
C ASP A 91 5.90 0.41 -9.11
N LEU A 92 4.70 0.13 -8.62
CA LEU A 92 4.23 -1.25 -8.54
C LEU A 92 4.20 -1.95 -9.90
N GLU A 93 3.68 -1.28 -10.92
CA GLU A 93 3.61 -1.85 -12.26
C GLU A 93 5.00 -2.12 -12.82
N LYS A 94 5.89 -1.17 -12.65
CA LYS A 94 7.27 -1.30 -13.11
C LYS A 94 7.96 -2.49 -12.45
N VAL A 95 7.84 -2.60 -11.14
CA VAL A 95 8.46 -3.70 -10.38
C VAL A 95 7.88 -5.04 -10.83
N SER A 96 6.56 -5.09 -11.01
CA SER A 96 5.91 -6.30 -11.49
C SER A 96 6.46 -6.75 -12.83
N LYS A 97 6.65 -5.82 -13.75
CA LYS A 97 7.19 -6.12 -15.09
C LYS A 97 8.62 -6.63 -15.00
N VAL A 98 9.43 -6.02 -14.14
CA VAL A 98 10.82 -6.45 -13.94
C VAL A 98 10.85 -7.88 -13.43
N LEU A 99 9.98 -8.22 -12.49
CA LEU A 99 9.93 -9.56 -11.92
C LEU A 99 9.50 -10.62 -12.94
N LYS A 100 8.76 -10.23 -13.95
CA LYS A 100 8.30 -11.15 -15.00
C LYS A 100 9.34 -11.39 -16.08
N LYS A 101 10.36 -10.55 -16.13
CA LYS A 101 11.46 -10.75 -17.08
C LYS A 101 12.34 -11.91 -16.60
N LYS A 102 12.68 -12.79 -17.50
CA LYS A 102 13.52 -13.94 -17.20
C LYS A 102 14.59 -14.09 -18.25
#